data_10ae3895c23df8d6b2697a2b2a06a794
#
_entry.id   10ae3895c23df8d6b2697a2b2a06a794
#
_cell.length_a   1.000
_cell.length_b   1.000
_cell.length_c   1.000
_cell.angle_alpha   90.00
_cell.angle_beta   90.00
_cell.angle_gamma   90.00
#
_symmetry.space_group_name_H-M   'P 1'
#
loop_
_entity.id
_entity.type
_entity.pdbx_description
1 polymer ?
#
loop_
_entity_poly.entity_id
_entity_poly.type
_entity_poly.pdbx_seq_one_letter_code
_entity_poly.pdbx_strand_id
1 'polypeptide(L)'
;MRNRPFLEFQDTHAIAAAGRAAARDSGAPLSIAVVDAGGALVRFERDDGARDFSVDLAIRKARTAALLSLSTAALAQRFAGGAPGGLDLLLLPGGAPVLVDGQCAGAVGVSGGPPELDEAVAAAGAAAVG
;
A
#
# COMPACT_ATOMS: atom_id res chain seq x y z
N MET A 1 -23.27 14.34 9.01
CA MET A 1 -22.21 13.32 9.12
C MET A 1 -21.91 12.75 7.76
N ARG A 2 -20.67 12.39 7.53
CA ARG A 2 -20.27 11.76 6.28
C ARG A 2 -20.13 10.26 6.48
N ASN A 3 -20.50 9.51 5.45
CA ASN A 3 -20.22 8.09 5.37
C ASN A 3 -18.95 7.90 4.55
N ARG A 4 -18.16 6.90 4.90
CA ARG A 4 -17.00 6.55 4.10
C ARG A 4 -16.89 5.02 3.99
N PRO A 5 -16.33 4.52 2.88
CA PRO A 5 -16.22 3.08 2.69
C PRO A 5 -15.23 2.46 3.69
N PHE A 6 -15.51 1.24 4.08
CA PHE A 6 -14.64 0.43 4.93
C PHE A 6 -14.26 -0.85 4.22
N LEU A 7 -12.99 -1.21 4.30
CA LEU A 7 -12.54 -2.51 3.80
C LEU A 7 -12.98 -3.61 4.73
N GLU A 8 -13.65 -4.61 4.18
CA GLU A 8 -14.00 -5.81 4.90
C GLU A 8 -12.94 -6.90 4.66
N PHE A 9 -13.02 -8.00 5.40
CA PHE A 9 -12.06 -9.08 5.28
C PHE A 9 -11.91 -9.58 3.83
N GLN A 10 -13.04 -9.73 3.13
CA GLN A 10 -13.03 -10.20 1.73
C GLN A 10 -12.33 -9.21 0.79
N ASP A 11 -12.49 -7.92 1.04
CA ASP A 11 -11.81 -6.89 0.26
C ASP A 11 -10.30 -6.99 0.42
N THR A 12 -9.83 -7.16 1.67
CA THR A 12 -8.40 -7.27 1.94
C THR A 12 -7.81 -8.52 1.32
N HIS A 13 -8.56 -9.61 1.27
CA HIS A 13 -8.15 -10.84 0.60
C HIS A 13 -8.00 -10.62 -0.91
N ALA A 14 -8.97 -9.96 -1.54
CA ALA A 14 -8.92 -9.66 -2.97
C ALA A 14 -7.74 -8.76 -3.32
N ILE A 15 -7.46 -7.75 -2.49
CA ILE A 15 -6.33 -6.85 -2.66
C ILE A 15 -5.01 -7.62 -2.63
N ALA A 16 -4.79 -8.44 -1.62
CA ALA A 16 -3.57 -9.23 -1.49
C ALA A 16 -3.41 -10.22 -2.63
N ALA A 17 -4.49 -10.88 -3.04
CA ALA A 17 -4.48 -11.84 -4.15
C ALA A 17 -4.12 -11.17 -5.48
N ALA A 18 -4.67 -10.00 -5.75
CA ALA A 18 -4.36 -9.24 -6.97
C ALA A 18 -2.90 -8.76 -6.98
N GLY A 19 -2.40 -8.31 -5.84
CA GLY A 19 -0.99 -7.94 -5.71
C GLY A 19 -0.06 -9.13 -5.97
N ARG A 20 -0.35 -10.27 -5.38
CA ARG A 20 0.43 -11.49 -5.59
C ARG A 20 0.40 -11.94 -7.04
N ALA A 21 -0.76 -11.83 -7.70
CA ALA A 21 -0.87 -12.18 -9.12
C ALA A 21 0.03 -11.29 -9.97
N ALA A 22 0.10 -10.00 -9.67
CA ALA A 22 0.96 -9.06 -10.40
C ALA A 22 2.46 -9.34 -10.19
N ALA A 23 2.83 -9.92 -9.05
CA ALA A 23 4.22 -10.24 -8.73
C ALA A 23 4.65 -11.63 -9.18
N ARG A 24 3.72 -12.47 -9.67
CA ARG A 24 3.96 -13.92 -9.86
C ARG A 24 5.20 -14.25 -10.65
N ASP A 25 5.42 -13.55 -11.77
CA ASP A 25 6.51 -13.87 -12.68
C ASP A 25 7.83 -13.20 -12.28
N SER A 26 7.83 -12.37 -11.26
CA SER A 26 9.03 -11.63 -10.84
C SER A 26 10.01 -12.51 -10.06
N GLY A 27 9.49 -13.50 -9.34
CA GLY A 27 10.29 -14.31 -8.42
C GLY A 27 10.76 -13.57 -7.16
N ALA A 28 10.40 -12.30 -7.00
CA ALA A 28 10.82 -11.51 -5.85
C ALA A 28 9.94 -11.84 -4.63
N PRO A 29 10.57 -12.14 -3.47
CA PRO A 29 9.81 -12.31 -2.23
C PRO A 29 9.41 -10.95 -1.68
N LEU A 30 8.12 -10.76 -1.42
CA LEU A 30 7.55 -9.48 -1.03
C LEU A 30 6.79 -9.56 0.28
N SER A 31 6.68 -8.43 0.95
CA SER A 31 5.73 -8.19 2.03
C SER A 31 4.62 -7.27 1.53
N ILE A 32 3.37 -7.63 1.81
CA ILE A 32 2.18 -6.87 1.39
C ILE A 32 1.37 -6.54 2.64
N ALA A 33 1.11 -5.27 2.86
CA ALA A 33 0.31 -4.77 3.96
C ALA A 33 -0.94 -4.09 3.43
N VAL A 34 -2.08 -4.33 4.06
CA VAL A 34 -3.33 -3.61 3.77
C VAL A 34 -3.75 -2.93 5.07
N VAL A 35 -3.99 -1.63 4.99
CA VAL A 35 -4.49 -0.84 6.12
C VAL A 35 -5.87 -0.29 5.78
N ASP A 36 -6.67 -0.01 6.83
CA ASP A 36 -7.93 0.69 6.65
C ASP A 36 -7.70 2.19 6.43
N ALA A 37 -8.79 2.94 6.26
CA ALA A 37 -8.69 4.37 5.98
C ALA A 37 -8.06 5.18 7.13
N GLY A 38 -8.09 4.65 8.35
CA GLY A 38 -7.42 5.25 9.51
C GLY A 38 -5.97 4.82 9.69
N GLY A 39 -5.47 3.95 8.82
CA GLY A 39 -4.10 3.46 8.90
C GLY A 39 -3.90 2.21 9.75
N ALA A 40 -4.96 1.62 10.29
CA ALA A 40 -4.85 0.39 11.07
C ALA A 40 -4.60 -0.81 10.15
N LEU A 41 -3.68 -1.67 10.54
CA LEU A 41 -3.36 -2.87 9.77
C LEU A 41 -4.52 -3.87 9.82
N VAL A 42 -5.02 -4.26 8.64
CA VAL A 42 -6.15 -5.22 8.53
C VAL A 42 -5.75 -6.51 7.84
N ARG A 43 -4.64 -6.53 7.10
CA ARG A 43 -4.08 -7.76 6.52
C ARG A 43 -2.58 -7.57 6.29
N PHE A 44 -1.83 -8.63 6.58
CA PHE A 44 -0.41 -8.65 6.25
C PHE A 44 -0.03 -10.04 5.72
N GLU A 45 0.70 -10.06 4.61
CA GLU A 45 1.26 -11.28 4.05
C GLU A 45 2.74 -11.07 3.75
N ARG A 46 3.56 -12.02 4.19
CA ARG A 46 5.00 -11.99 3.95
C ARG A 46 5.39 -13.27 3.22
N ASP A 47 6.01 -13.12 2.06
CA ASP A 47 6.57 -14.26 1.35
C ASP A 47 7.76 -14.85 2.13
N ASP A 48 7.94 -16.16 2.00
CA ASP A 48 9.17 -16.78 2.48
C ASP A 48 10.36 -16.12 1.78
N GLY A 49 11.38 -15.80 2.56
CA GLY A 49 12.57 -15.14 2.02
C GLY A 49 12.48 -13.63 1.89
N ALA A 50 11.33 -13.01 2.12
CA ALA A 50 11.25 -11.55 2.17
C ALA A 50 12.11 -11.04 3.33
N ARG A 51 12.86 -9.96 3.08
CA ARG A 51 13.77 -9.41 4.08
C ARG A 51 13.01 -8.83 5.27
N ASP A 52 13.60 -8.91 6.45
CA ASP A 52 12.95 -8.47 7.69
C ASP A 52 12.49 -7.02 7.62
N PHE A 53 13.31 -6.12 7.05
CA PHE A 53 12.96 -4.70 6.96
C PHE A 53 11.74 -4.45 6.06
N SER A 54 11.41 -5.36 5.14
CA SER A 54 10.27 -5.19 4.24
C SER A 54 8.93 -5.19 4.98
N VAL A 55 8.87 -5.82 6.14
CA VAL A 55 7.65 -5.87 6.96
C VAL A 55 7.24 -4.45 7.39
N ASP A 56 8.15 -3.74 8.03
CA ASP A 56 7.87 -2.38 8.50
C ASP A 56 7.66 -1.41 7.34
N LEU A 57 8.48 -1.51 6.30
CA LEU A 57 8.36 -0.62 5.15
C LEU A 57 7.02 -0.81 4.42
N ALA A 58 6.54 -2.03 4.26
CA ALA A 58 5.24 -2.28 3.63
C ALA A 58 4.12 -1.61 4.42
N ILE A 59 4.12 -1.77 5.74
CA ILE A 59 3.12 -1.16 6.62
C ILE A 59 3.19 0.37 6.55
N ARG A 60 4.38 0.95 6.60
CA ARG A 60 4.56 2.40 6.54
C ARG A 60 4.17 3.00 5.20
N LYS A 61 4.46 2.30 4.10
CA LYS A 61 4.00 2.73 2.76
C LYS A 61 2.47 2.74 2.69
N ALA A 62 1.82 1.72 3.20
CA ALA A 62 0.37 1.66 3.24
C ALA A 62 -0.22 2.81 4.06
N ARG A 63 0.32 3.05 5.25
CA ARG A 63 -0.15 4.15 6.12
C ARG A 63 0.03 5.51 5.47
N THR A 64 1.16 5.74 4.81
CA THR A 64 1.44 6.99 4.11
C THR A 64 0.41 7.23 3.00
N ALA A 65 0.14 6.22 2.18
CA ALA A 65 -0.84 6.32 1.10
C ALA A 65 -2.26 6.54 1.63
N ALA A 66 -2.64 5.88 2.72
CA ALA A 66 -3.95 6.05 3.34
C ALA A 66 -4.14 7.46 3.90
N LEU A 67 -3.12 7.99 4.55
CA LEU A 67 -3.19 9.32 5.18
C LEU A 67 -3.43 10.43 4.17
N LEU A 68 -2.80 10.34 3.01
CA LEU A 68 -2.84 11.42 2.01
C LEU A 68 -3.64 11.07 0.76
N SER A 69 -4.21 9.87 0.69
CA SER A 69 -5.04 9.39 -0.43
C SER A 69 -4.34 9.50 -1.79
N LEU A 70 -3.03 9.29 -1.80
CA LEU A 70 -2.18 9.33 -3.00
C LEU A 70 -1.17 8.19 -2.93
N SER A 71 -0.68 7.75 -4.11
CA SER A 71 0.41 6.79 -4.13
C SER A 71 1.67 7.39 -3.51
N THR A 72 2.48 6.56 -2.87
CA THR A 72 3.73 7.03 -2.26
C THR A 72 4.74 7.49 -3.31
N ALA A 73 4.67 6.97 -4.54
CA ALA A 73 5.48 7.46 -5.65
C ALA A 73 5.11 8.91 -6.01
N ALA A 74 3.81 9.22 -6.09
CA ALA A 74 3.35 10.58 -6.35
C ALA A 74 3.71 11.53 -5.21
N LEU A 75 3.59 11.05 -3.97
CA LEU A 75 3.94 11.83 -2.78
C LEU A 75 5.46 12.12 -2.72
N ALA A 76 6.29 11.18 -3.15
CA ALA A 76 7.73 11.38 -3.21
C ALA A 76 8.09 12.52 -4.16
N GLN A 77 7.40 12.64 -5.29
CA GLN A 77 7.58 13.76 -6.21
C GLN A 77 7.07 15.07 -5.62
N ARG A 78 5.89 15.05 -5.01
CA ARG A 78 5.27 16.23 -4.43
C ARG A 78 6.08 16.82 -3.29
N PHE A 79 6.68 15.96 -2.48
CA PHE A 79 7.43 16.35 -1.28
C PHE A 79 8.92 16.05 -1.42
N ALA A 80 9.50 16.35 -2.61
CA ALA A 80 10.91 16.09 -2.87
C ALA A 80 11.86 16.78 -1.87
N GLY A 81 11.43 17.89 -1.27
CA GLY A 81 12.17 18.58 -0.22
C GLY A 81 11.92 18.07 1.19
N GLY A 82 11.13 17.03 1.36
CA GLY A 82 10.78 16.45 2.65
C GLY A 82 9.31 16.59 3.00
N ALA A 83 8.85 15.79 3.96
CA ALA A 83 7.45 15.79 4.40
C ALA A 83 7.11 17.10 5.11
N PRO A 84 5.89 17.66 4.86
CA PRO A 84 5.48 18.90 5.50
C PRO A 84 5.20 18.71 6.99
N GLY A 85 5.53 19.74 7.78
CA GLY A 85 5.11 19.80 9.17
C GLY A 85 5.61 18.68 10.08
N GLY A 86 6.68 18.00 9.70
CA GLY A 86 7.21 16.90 10.50
C GLY A 86 6.37 15.62 10.45
N LEU A 87 5.47 15.48 9.46
CA LEU A 87 4.70 14.25 9.29
C LEU A 87 5.62 13.06 9.06
N ASP A 88 5.31 11.94 9.71
CA ASP A 88 6.04 10.69 9.54
C ASP A 88 5.54 9.97 8.29
N LEU A 89 6.10 10.33 7.14
CA LEU A 89 5.75 9.75 5.84
C LEU A 89 6.93 8.95 5.29
N LEU A 90 6.61 7.79 4.71
CA LEU A 90 7.62 7.04 3.96
C LEU A 90 7.41 7.31 2.47
N LEU A 91 8.30 8.11 1.89
CA LEU A 91 8.18 8.63 0.52
C LEU A 91 8.96 7.75 -0.47
N LEU A 92 8.64 6.46 -0.48
CA LEU A 92 9.21 5.46 -1.39
C LEU A 92 8.09 4.81 -2.20
N PRO A 93 8.32 4.47 -3.47
CA PRO A 93 7.30 3.75 -4.26
C PRO A 93 6.87 2.45 -3.61
N GLY A 94 5.61 2.08 -3.77
CA GLY A 94 5.06 0.83 -3.25
C GLY A 94 3.85 0.98 -2.35
N GLY A 95 3.35 2.20 -2.15
CA GLY A 95 2.08 2.42 -1.45
C GLY A 95 1.04 2.95 -2.41
N ALA A 96 -0.20 2.44 -2.33
CA ALA A 96 -1.29 2.89 -3.18
C ALA A 96 -2.60 2.95 -2.39
N PRO A 97 -3.36 4.06 -2.49
CA PRO A 97 -4.65 4.13 -1.82
C PRO A 97 -5.69 3.29 -2.54
N VAL A 98 -6.60 2.70 -1.78
CA VAL A 98 -7.80 2.05 -2.31
C VAL A 98 -8.90 3.09 -2.32
N LEU A 99 -9.30 3.51 -3.52
CA LEU A 99 -10.31 4.55 -3.69
C LEU A 99 -11.63 3.93 -4.14
N VAL A 100 -12.70 4.27 -3.44
CA VAL A 100 -14.07 3.86 -3.75
C VAL A 100 -14.88 5.13 -3.93
N ASP A 101 -15.35 5.39 -5.15
CA ASP A 101 -16.06 6.63 -5.49
C ASP A 101 -15.26 7.88 -5.06
N GLY A 102 -13.95 7.84 -5.26
CA GLY A 102 -13.05 8.94 -4.92
C GLY A 102 -12.71 9.07 -3.43
N GLN A 103 -13.25 8.21 -2.58
CA GLN A 103 -12.97 8.21 -1.15
C GLN A 103 -11.98 7.12 -0.79
N CYS A 104 -11.05 7.44 0.11
CA CYS A 104 -10.08 6.46 0.58
C CYS A 104 -10.71 5.46 1.54
N ALA A 105 -10.75 4.20 1.13
CA ALA A 105 -11.22 3.10 1.98
C ALA A 105 -10.08 2.42 2.75
N GLY A 106 -8.87 2.67 2.35
CA GLY A 106 -7.66 2.08 2.90
C GLY A 106 -6.51 2.22 1.93
N ALA A 107 -5.48 1.44 2.13
CA ALA A 107 -4.33 1.44 1.23
C ALA A 107 -3.58 0.12 1.30
N VAL A 108 -2.80 -0.13 0.28
CA VAL A 108 -1.90 -1.28 0.22
C VAL A 108 -0.46 -0.79 0.12
N GLY A 109 0.43 -1.46 0.86
CA GLY A 109 1.87 -1.18 0.83
C GLY A 109 2.63 -2.45 0.50
N VAL A 110 3.63 -2.33 -0.35
CA VAL A 110 4.44 -3.44 -0.84
C VAL A 110 5.91 -3.08 -0.69
N SER A 111 6.70 -4.01 -0.19
CA SER A 111 8.14 -3.84 -0.03
C SER A 111 8.86 -5.16 -0.27
N GLY A 112 10.12 -5.08 -0.68
CA GLY A 112 11.00 -6.23 -0.88
C GLY A 112 11.54 -6.38 -2.28
N GLY A 113 10.87 -5.84 -3.28
CA GLY A 113 11.31 -5.87 -4.67
C GLY A 113 11.95 -4.57 -5.13
N PRO A 114 12.31 -4.49 -6.41
CA PRO A 114 12.68 -3.21 -7.01
C PRO A 114 11.54 -2.20 -6.91
N PRO A 115 11.83 -0.89 -6.84
CA PRO A 115 10.78 0.12 -6.65
C PRO A 115 9.64 0.04 -7.67
N GLU A 116 9.95 -0.22 -8.92
CA GLU A 116 8.96 -0.34 -10.00
C GLU A 116 8.02 -1.51 -9.78
N LEU A 117 8.55 -2.61 -9.27
CA LEU A 117 7.74 -3.80 -8.97
C LEU A 117 6.84 -3.54 -7.76
N ASP A 118 7.39 -2.99 -6.69
CA ASP A 118 6.62 -2.66 -5.50
C ASP A 118 5.44 -1.76 -5.86
N GLU A 119 5.68 -0.75 -6.71
CA GLU A 119 4.65 0.17 -7.17
C GLU A 119 3.58 -0.53 -8.01
N ALA A 120 3.98 -1.38 -8.96
CA ALA A 120 3.05 -2.10 -9.82
C ALA A 120 2.18 -3.08 -9.02
N VAL A 121 2.77 -3.77 -8.07
CA VAL A 121 2.05 -4.72 -7.21
C VAL A 121 1.05 -3.97 -6.31
N ALA A 122 1.45 -2.86 -5.72
CA ALA A 122 0.56 -2.04 -4.90
C ALA A 122 -0.61 -1.51 -5.72
N ALA A 123 -0.35 -0.99 -6.93
CA ALA A 123 -1.39 -0.48 -7.82
C ALA A 123 -2.38 -1.58 -8.21
N ALA A 124 -1.90 -2.77 -8.55
CA ALA A 124 -2.75 -3.91 -8.89
C ALA A 124 -3.64 -4.31 -7.72
N GLY A 125 -3.08 -4.36 -6.52
CA GLY A 125 -3.86 -4.66 -5.31
C GLY A 125 -4.93 -3.61 -5.06
N ALA A 126 -4.56 -2.33 -5.12
CA ALA A 126 -5.50 -1.24 -4.89
C ALA A 126 -6.65 -1.21 -5.90
N ALA A 127 -6.42 -1.67 -7.13
CA ALA A 127 -7.45 -1.70 -8.17
C ALA A 127 -8.42 -2.90 -8.04
N ALA A 128 -8.16 -3.83 -7.13
CA ALA A 128 -8.97 -5.05 -7.01
C ALA A 128 -10.36 -4.81 -6.43
N VAL A 129 -10.56 -3.73 -5.72
CA VAL A 129 -11.85 -3.34 -5.12
C VAL A 129 -12.14 -1.88 -5.43
N GLY A 130 -13.39 -1.54 -5.38
CA GLY A 130 -13.85 -0.19 -5.76
C GLY A 130 -14.54 -0.21 -7.13
#